data_3de415a85e401f040ea71f590407b639
#
_entry.id   3de415a85e401f040ea71f590407b639
#
_cell.length_a   1.000
_cell.length_b   1.000
_cell.length_c   1.000
_cell.angle_alpha   90.00
_cell.angle_beta   90.00
_cell.angle_gamma   90.00
#
_symmetry.space_group_name_H-M   'P 1'
#
loop_
_entity.id
_entity.type
_entity.pdbx_description
1 polymer ?
#
loop_
_entity_poly.entity_id
_entity_poly.type
_entity_poly.pdbx_seq_one_letter_code
_entity_poly.pdbx_strand_id
1 'polypeptide(L)'
;MPGTRLGNMAQKRQSVSKKRIRRLVKIPKDYFAGLHIANVLFPALYQFENGLRMVLNAWLTTCYGANWWDVSLKARRHTIVEYAENQRKKLDTMPWIGDSSAVQVLPIHLVTLGHLEEVVKAYQSDCIPQLFPTIEFFLGHMEVIKRVRNMYSHMFPCITKDDCQVAKNEIHVLSRQINARL
;
A
#
# COMPACT_ATOMS: atom_id res chain seq x y z
N MET A 1 21.88 -45.43 -31.02
CA MET A 1 21.67 -44.38 -30.00
C MET A 1 20.20 -44.06 -29.92
N PRO A 2 19.44 -44.44 -28.85
CA PRO A 2 18.03 -44.13 -28.75
C PRO A 2 17.85 -42.76 -28.08
N GLY A 3 17.12 -41.90 -28.76
CA GLY A 3 16.78 -40.53 -28.30
C GLY A 3 15.74 -40.58 -27.19
N THR A 4 16.07 -39.97 -26.06
CA THR A 4 15.24 -39.82 -24.87
C THR A 4 14.17 -38.75 -25.14
N ARG A 5 12.91 -39.13 -25.26
CA ARG A 5 11.75 -38.21 -25.29
C ARG A 5 11.53 -37.68 -23.87
N LEU A 6 11.90 -36.42 -23.64
CA LEU A 6 11.44 -35.66 -22.48
C LEU A 6 9.94 -35.36 -22.62
N GLY A 7 9.14 -36.09 -21.84
CA GLY A 7 7.70 -35.87 -21.81
C GLY A 7 7.36 -34.55 -21.12
N ASN A 8 6.74 -33.63 -21.85
CA ASN A 8 6.13 -32.40 -21.35
C ASN A 8 4.95 -32.77 -20.44
N MET A 9 5.17 -32.87 -19.14
CA MET A 9 4.09 -32.86 -18.13
C MET A 9 3.66 -31.41 -17.92
N ALA A 10 2.84 -30.89 -18.82
CA ALA A 10 2.06 -29.69 -18.56
C ALA A 10 1.03 -30.04 -17.48
N GLN A 11 1.33 -29.71 -16.21
CA GLN A 11 0.35 -29.76 -15.13
C GLN A 11 -0.83 -28.85 -15.46
N LYS A 12 -1.93 -29.43 -15.89
CA LYS A 12 -3.23 -28.76 -15.99
C LYS A 12 -3.61 -28.22 -14.63
N ARG A 13 -3.39 -26.91 -14.40
CA ARG A 13 -3.95 -26.21 -13.25
C ARG A 13 -5.48 -26.32 -13.35
N GLN A 14 -6.06 -27.21 -12.57
CA GLN A 14 -7.51 -27.28 -12.45
C GLN A 14 -8.00 -26.01 -11.77
N SER A 15 -8.76 -25.21 -12.50
CA SER A 15 -9.46 -24.07 -11.92
C SER A 15 -10.50 -24.61 -10.92
N VAL A 16 -10.22 -24.44 -9.64
CA VAL A 16 -11.15 -24.88 -8.59
C VAL A 16 -12.33 -23.90 -8.58
N SER A 17 -13.52 -24.37 -8.91
CA SER A 17 -14.71 -23.51 -8.93
C SER A 17 -15.03 -22.98 -7.52
N LYS A 18 -15.56 -21.75 -7.42
CA LYS A 18 -16.01 -21.13 -6.15
C LYS A 18 -16.95 -22.06 -5.34
N LYS A 19 -17.77 -22.85 -6.03
CA LYS A 19 -18.69 -23.83 -5.45
C LYS A 19 -17.96 -25.00 -4.78
N ARG A 20 -16.81 -25.43 -5.33
CA ARG A 20 -15.99 -26.52 -4.79
C ARG A 20 -15.25 -26.08 -3.52
N ILE A 21 -14.72 -24.84 -3.49
CA ILE A 21 -14.09 -24.26 -2.31
C ILE A 21 -15.09 -24.16 -1.15
N ARG A 22 -16.31 -23.68 -1.39
CA ARG A 22 -17.37 -23.58 -0.36
C ARG A 22 -17.72 -24.94 0.27
N ARG A 23 -17.67 -26.03 -0.50
CA ARG A 23 -17.93 -27.39 0.01
C ARG A 23 -16.79 -27.92 0.89
N LEU A 24 -15.55 -27.56 0.54
CA LEU A 24 -14.37 -28.07 1.25
C LEU A 24 -14.14 -27.39 2.60
N VAL A 25 -14.46 -26.08 2.74
CA VAL A 25 -14.03 -25.30 3.88
C VAL A 25 -15.21 -24.68 4.67
N LYS A 26 -16.48 -24.88 4.25
CA LYS A 26 -17.69 -24.28 4.86
C LYS A 26 -17.50 -22.78 5.19
N ILE A 27 -16.90 -22.02 4.26
CA ILE A 27 -16.63 -20.60 4.44
C ILE A 27 -17.96 -19.85 4.61
N PRO A 28 -18.17 -19.07 5.67
CA PRO A 28 -19.38 -18.29 5.88
C PRO A 28 -19.66 -17.36 4.68
N LYS A 29 -20.95 -17.10 4.40
CA LYS A 29 -21.34 -16.23 3.27
C LYS A 29 -20.73 -14.83 3.38
N ASP A 30 -20.58 -14.32 4.58
CA ASP A 30 -20.04 -12.99 4.89
C ASP A 30 -18.58 -12.83 4.45
N TYR A 31 -17.79 -13.89 4.46
CA TYR A 31 -16.43 -13.89 3.91
C TYR A 31 -16.38 -13.55 2.41
N PHE A 32 -17.36 -13.99 1.65
CA PHE A 32 -17.43 -13.68 0.22
C PHE A 32 -17.92 -12.26 -0.04
N ALA A 33 -18.78 -11.73 0.84
CA ALA A 33 -19.15 -10.32 0.82
C ALA A 33 -17.92 -9.44 1.10
N GLY A 34 -17.14 -9.76 2.12
CA GLY A 34 -15.88 -9.08 2.44
C GLY A 34 -14.88 -9.09 1.28
N LEU A 35 -14.71 -10.22 0.60
CA LEU A 35 -13.81 -10.30 -0.56
C LEU A 35 -14.29 -9.41 -1.72
N HIS A 36 -15.59 -9.35 -1.98
CA HIS A 36 -16.15 -8.47 -3.01
C HIS A 36 -15.92 -6.99 -2.67
N ILE A 37 -16.18 -6.62 -1.43
CA ILE A 37 -15.95 -5.27 -0.90
C ILE A 37 -14.48 -4.88 -1.01
N ALA A 38 -13.60 -5.80 -0.64
CA ALA A 38 -12.16 -5.64 -0.74
C ALA A 38 -11.69 -5.32 -2.16
N ASN A 39 -12.22 -6.03 -3.16
CA ASN A 39 -11.91 -5.81 -4.57
C ASN A 39 -12.35 -4.43 -5.07
N VAL A 40 -13.35 -3.81 -4.44
CA VAL A 40 -13.82 -2.46 -4.78
C VAL A 40 -12.97 -1.39 -4.11
N LEU A 41 -12.50 -1.64 -2.87
CA LEU A 41 -11.72 -0.67 -2.10
C LEU A 41 -10.24 -0.67 -2.48
N PHE A 42 -9.68 -1.85 -2.79
CA PHE A 42 -8.24 -2.00 -3.05
C PHE A 42 -7.69 -1.07 -4.14
N PRO A 43 -8.33 -0.90 -5.32
CA PRO A 43 -7.83 0.01 -6.33
C PRO A 43 -7.73 1.46 -5.84
N ALA A 44 -8.72 1.93 -5.07
CA ALA A 44 -8.72 3.29 -4.53
C ALA A 44 -7.60 3.48 -3.49
N LEU A 45 -7.42 2.51 -2.58
CA LEU A 45 -6.33 2.51 -1.61
C LEU A 45 -4.96 2.48 -2.30
N TYR A 46 -4.80 1.61 -3.30
CA TYR A 46 -3.56 1.49 -4.06
C TYR A 46 -3.19 2.80 -4.76
N GLN A 47 -4.15 3.42 -5.45
CA GLN A 47 -3.93 4.69 -6.14
C GLN A 47 -3.59 5.82 -5.15
N PHE A 48 -4.33 5.92 -4.06
CA PHE A 48 -4.10 6.93 -3.03
C PHE A 48 -2.73 6.77 -2.37
N GLU A 49 -2.39 5.56 -1.92
CA GLU A 49 -1.14 5.28 -1.22
C GLU A 49 0.08 5.56 -2.12
N ASN A 50 0.03 5.16 -3.40
CA ASN A 50 1.10 5.44 -4.34
C ASN A 50 1.13 6.92 -4.76
N GLY A 51 -0.02 7.56 -4.94
CA GLY A 51 -0.11 9.00 -5.19
C GLY A 51 0.53 9.81 -4.06
N LEU A 52 0.20 9.47 -2.81
CA LEU A 52 0.79 10.12 -1.64
C LEU A 52 2.32 9.93 -1.59
N ARG A 53 2.83 8.72 -1.89
CA ARG A 53 4.28 8.47 -1.98
C ARG A 53 4.95 9.36 -3.02
N MET A 54 4.37 9.42 -4.21
CA MET A 54 4.94 10.22 -5.31
C MET A 54 4.99 11.70 -4.96
N VAL A 55 3.92 12.24 -4.41
CA VAL A 55 3.83 13.67 -4.04
C VAL A 55 4.81 13.99 -2.91
N LEU A 56 4.84 13.19 -1.85
CA LEU A 56 5.78 13.39 -0.75
C LEU A 56 7.23 13.29 -1.22
N ASN A 57 7.55 12.31 -2.05
CA ASN A 57 8.91 12.18 -2.57
C ASN A 57 9.32 13.39 -3.42
N ALA A 58 8.46 13.82 -4.35
CA ALA A 58 8.74 14.97 -5.21
C ALA A 58 8.90 16.25 -4.38
N TRP A 59 7.97 16.48 -3.45
CA TRP A 59 7.99 17.67 -2.60
C TRP A 59 9.22 17.72 -1.69
N LEU A 60 9.49 16.63 -0.96
CA LEU A 60 10.61 16.58 -0.03
C LEU A 60 11.96 16.59 -0.76
N THR A 61 12.04 16.04 -1.96
CA THR A 61 13.22 16.18 -2.83
C THR A 61 13.45 17.64 -3.21
N THR A 62 12.39 18.38 -3.51
CA THR A 62 12.49 19.80 -3.83
C THR A 62 12.94 20.64 -2.63
N CYS A 63 12.41 20.35 -1.44
CA CYS A 63 12.72 21.11 -0.22
C CYS A 63 14.08 20.76 0.40
N TYR A 64 14.48 19.49 0.36
CA TYR A 64 15.61 18.95 1.12
C TYR A 64 16.69 18.27 0.24
N GLY A 65 16.51 18.29 -1.07
CA GLY A 65 17.41 17.64 -2.03
C GLY A 65 17.18 16.13 -2.19
N ALA A 66 17.90 15.52 -3.14
CA ALA A 66 17.74 14.10 -3.50
C ALA A 66 18.01 13.14 -2.32
N ASN A 67 18.82 13.54 -1.36
CA ASN A 67 19.18 12.73 -0.19
C ASN A 67 18.29 12.97 1.03
N TRP A 68 17.11 13.59 0.85
CA TRP A 68 16.20 13.92 1.96
C TRP A 68 15.86 12.71 2.85
N TRP A 69 15.79 11.51 2.25
CA TRP A 69 15.48 10.28 2.97
C TRP A 69 16.59 9.90 3.96
N ASP A 70 17.83 9.84 3.50
CA ASP A 70 18.96 9.35 4.29
C ASP A 70 19.52 10.40 5.24
N VAL A 71 19.31 11.67 4.97
CA VAL A 71 19.82 12.77 5.77
C VAL A 71 18.71 13.36 6.64
N SER A 72 17.70 13.97 6.04
CA SER A 72 16.69 14.73 6.77
C SER A 72 15.68 13.83 7.50
N LEU A 73 15.12 12.80 6.83
CA LEU A 73 14.17 11.89 7.46
C LEU A 73 14.85 11.01 8.51
N LYS A 74 16.03 10.49 8.23
CA LYS A 74 16.79 9.67 9.20
C LYS A 74 17.04 10.43 10.50
N ALA A 75 17.37 11.70 10.43
CA ALA A 75 17.54 12.54 11.63
C ALA A 75 16.24 12.76 12.41
N ARG A 76 15.08 12.78 11.74
CA ARG A 76 13.76 13.05 12.37
C ARG A 76 13.03 11.77 12.78
N ARG A 77 13.15 10.70 12.00
CA ARG A 77 12.40 9.44 12.12
C ARG A 77 13.23 8.25 11.64
N HIS A 78 14.35 7.96 12.33
CA HIS A 78 15.27 6.85 11.97
C HIS A 78 14.57 5.50 11.84
N THR A 79 13.55 5.22 12.67
CA THR A 79 12.80 3.95 12.66
C THR A 79 12.08 3.69 11.34
N ILE A 80 11.67 4.74 10.63
CA ILE A 80 11.04 4.61 9.30
C ILE A 80 12.10 4.19 8.27
N VAL A 81 13.30 4.76 8.36
CA VAL A 81 14.41 4.44 7.47
C VAL A 81 14.86 3.00 7.70
N GLU A 82 15.06 2.60 8.96
CA GLU A 82 15.40 1.21 9.32
C GLU A 82 14.33 0.20 8.83
N TYR A 83 13.05 0.56 8.97
CA TYR A 83 11.98 -0.29 8.46
C TYR A 83 12.10 -0.50 6.94
N ALA A 84 12.32 0.58 6.17
CA ALA A 84 12.50 0.49 4.72
C ALA A 84 13.72 -0.34 4.34
N GLU A 85 14.86 -0.16 5.04
CA GLU A 85 16.06 -0.97 4.83
C GLU A 85 15.81 -2.47 5.09
N ASN A 86 15.06 -2.79 6.15
CA ASN A 86 14.70 -4.17 6.46
C ASN A 86 13.74 -4.77 5.42
N GLN A 87 12.80 -3.97 4.87
CA GLN A 87 11.95 -4.44 3.78
C GLN A 87 12.78 -4.68 2.50
N ARG A 88 13.74 -3.82 2.20
CA ARG A 88 14.65 -4.01 1.06
C ARG A 88 15.42 -5.33 1.18
N LYS A 89 16.05 -5.58 2.34
CA LYS A 89 16.75 -6.85 2.60
C LYS A 89 15.87 -8.07 2.40
N LYS A 90 14.58 -7.99 2.82
CA LYS A 90 13.62 -9.08 2.60
C LYS A 90 13.33 -9.28 1.11
N LEU A 91 13.16 -8.20 0.33
CA LEU A 91 12.94 -8.29 -1.11
C LEU A 91 14.12 -8.94 -1.82
N ASP A 92 15.35 -8.58 -1.44
CA ASP A 92 16.57 -9.15 -2.01
C ASP A 92 16.71 -10.68 -1.77
N THR A 93 16.04 -11.21 -0.75
CA THR A 93 16.01 -12.65 -0.46
C THR A 93 14.86 -13.40 -1.16
N MET A 94 13.99 -12.73 -1.90
CA MET A 94 12.82 -13.33 -2.55
C MET A 94 13.16 -13.75 -3.99
N PRO A 95 13.34 -15.07 -4.27
CA PRO A 95 13.84 -15.54 -5.57
C PRO A 95 12.90 -15.30 -6.76
N TRP A 96 11.62 -14.95 -6.49
CA TRP A 96 10.61 -14.66 -7.53
C TRP A 96 10.51 -13.19 -7.93
N ILE A 97 11.24 -12.29 -7.28
CA ILE A 97 11.24 -10.85 -7.62
C ILE A 97 12.25 -10.55 -8.75
N GLY A 98 13.06 -11.53 -9.12
CA GLY A 98 14.11 -11.35 -10.12
C GLY A 98 15.29 -10.54 -9.56
N ASP A 99 16.14 -10.06 -10.44
CA ASP A 99 17.27 -9.21 -10.05
C ASP A 99 16.71 -7.84 -9.60
N SER A 100 16.56 -7.67 -8.27
CA SER A 100 16.05 -6.43 -7.67
C SER A 100 16.93 -5.21 -7.97
N SER A 101 18.17 -5.45 -8.43
CA SER A 101 19.07 -4.38 -8.89
C SER A 101 18.55 -3.67 -10.14
N ALA A 102 17.70 -4.32 -10.94
CA ALA A 102 17.12 -3.75 -12.15
C ALA A 102 15.94 -2.79 -11.86
N VAL A 103 15.31 -2.90 -10.69
CA VAL A 103 14.19 -2.03 -10.28
C VAL A 103 14.65 -1.14 -9.15
N GLN A 104 14.99 0.12 -9.46
CA GLN A 104 15.26 1.14 -8.45
C GLN A 104 13.98 1.47 -7.67
N VAL A 105 13.63 0.62 -6.69
CA VAL A 105 12.52 0.90 -5.78
C VAL A 105 12.96 1.99 -4.80
N LEU A 106 12.36 3.17 -4.89
CA LEU A 106 12.62 4.24 -3.95
C LEU A 106 12.25 3.80 -2.52
N PRO A 107 13.02 4.18 -1.49
CA PRO A 107 12.75 3.76 -0.11
C PRO A 107 11.33 4.05 0.36
N ILE A 108 10.73 5.15 -0.08
CA ILE A 108 9.36 5.54 0.26
C ILE A 108 8.31 4.51 -0.22
N HIS A 109 8.61 3.67 -1.23
CA HIS A 109 7.73 2.60 -1.68
C HIS A 109 7.77 1.37 -0.77
N LEU A 110 8.77 1.27 0.11
CA LEU A 110 8.96 0.15 1.03
C LEU A 110 8.26 0.35 2.37
N VAL A 111 7.66 1.52 2.60
CA VAL A 111 7.00 1.85 3.87
C VAL A 111 5.48 1.72 3.79
N THR A 112 4.84 1.56 4.95
CA THR A 112 3.39 1.43 5.07
C THR A 112 2.69 2.78 5.02
N LEU A 113 1.36 2.77 4.84
CA LEU A 113 0.52 3.96 4.92
C LEU A 113 0.67 4.70 6.27
N GLY A 114 0.83 3.97 7.38
CA GLY A 114 1.11 4.57 8.69
C GLY A 114 2.44 5.31 8.74
N HIS A 115 3.48 4.77 8.09
CA HIS A 115 4.75 5.47 8.00
C HIS A 115 4.67 6.73 7.12
N LEU A 116 3.84 6.74 6.06
CA LEU A 116 3.61 7.96 5.26
C LEU A 116 2.96 9.05 6.10
N GLU A 117 2.03 8.69 6.98
CA GLU A 117 1.46 9.64 7.96
C GLU A 117 2.54 10.22 8.87
N GLU A 118 3.43 9.37 9.40
CA GLU A 118 4.55 9.84 10.24
C GLU A 118 5.54 10.71 9.47
N VAL A 119 5.74 10.47 8.18
CA VAL A 119 6.53 11.38 7.31
C VAL A 119 5.84 12.75 7.23
N VAL A 120 4.53 12.80 6.96
CA VAL A 120 3.78 14.07 6.94
C VAL A 120 3.89 14.80 8.28
N LYS A 121 3.75 14.09 9.42
CA LYS A 121 3.93 14.68 10.76
C LYS A 121 5.35 15.22 10.98
N ALA A 122 6.38 14.51 10.51
CA ALA A 122 7.76 14.94 10.66
C ALA A 122 8.09 16.22 9.88
N TYR A 123 7.35 16.47 8.80
CA TYR A 123 7.49 17.62 7.92
C TYR A 123 6.21 18.47 7.87
N GLN A 124 5.44 18.51 8.96
CA GLN A 124 4.15 19.19 8.97
C GLN A 124 4.24 20.68 8.61
N SER A 125 5.31 21.37 9.01
CA SER A 125 5.56 22.77 8.66
C SER A 125 5.69 22.99 7.17
N ASP A 126 6.15 21.98 6.43
CA ASP A 126 6.44 22.05 5.00
C ASP A 126 5.33 21.43 4.17
N CYS A 127 4.87 20.22 4.57
CA CYS A 127 3.85 19.47 3.83
C CYS A 127 2.44 20.05 4.00
N ILE A 128 2.08 20.47 5.23
CA ILE A 128 0.70 20.88 5.51
C ILE A 128 0.30 22.12 4.74
N PRO A 129 1.05 23.24 4.77
CA PRO A 129 0.64 24.44 4.03
C PRO A 129 0.52 24.22 2.52
N GLN A 130 1.24 23.24 2.01
CA GLN A 130 1.31 22.98 0.57
C GLN A 130 0.32 21.93 0.08
N LEU A 131 0.07 20.88 0.88
CA LEU A 131 -0.72 19.74 0.45
C LEU A 131 -2.10 19.66 1.11
N PHE A 132 -2.23 20.17 2.34
CA PHE A 132 -3.45 20.01 3.14
C PHE A 132 -3.79 21.30 3.87
N PRO A 133 -5.07 21.55 4.21
CA PRO A 133 -5.49 22.75 4.94
C PRO A 133 -4.88 22.83 6.35
N THR A 134 -4.96 21.75 7.13
CA THR A 134 -4.38 21.62 8.47
C THR A 134 -3.91 20.20 8.72
N ILE A 135 -3.08 20.01 9.77
CA ILE A 135 -2.65 18.66 10.17
C ILE A 135 -3.82 17.84 10.71
N GLU A 136 -4.73 18.43 11.45
CA GLU A 136 -5.92 17.77 12.00
C GLU A 136 -6.83 17.28 10.88
N PHE A 137 -7.02 18.08 9.83
CA PHE A 137 -7.74 17.69 8.61
C PHE A 137 -7.12 16.42 8.01
N PHE A 138 -5.81 16.42 7.76
CA PHE A 138 -5.11 15.25 7.22
C PHE A 138 -5.24 14.03 8.12
N LEU A 139 -4.98 14.17 9.42
CA LEU A 139 -4.99 13.06 10.37
C LEU A 139 -6.40 12.47 10.55
N GLY A 140 -7.44 13.29 10.59
CA GLY A 140 -8.81 12.84 10.71
C GLY A 140 -9.23 11.94 9.56
N HIS A 141 -8.93 12.34 8.31
CA HIS A 141 -9.17 11.50 7.14
C HIS A 141 -8.31 10.22 7.12
N MET A 142 -7.02 10.33 7.47
CA MET A 142 -6.10 9.20 7.53
C MET A 142 -6.50 8.15 8.56
N GLU A 143 -7.05 8.55 9.71
CA GLU A 143 -7.53 7.62 10.73
C GLU A 143 -8.61 6.67 10.17
N VAL A 144 -9.61 7.23 9.48
CA VAL A 144 -10.68 6.44 8.85
C VAL A 144 -10.11 5.50 7.78
N ILE A 145 -9.26 6.02 6.89
CA ILE A 145 -8.65 5.23 5.82
C ILE A 145 -7.82 4.06 6.40
N LYS A 146 -6.98 4.34 7.40
CA LYS A 146 -6.16 3.31 8.05
C LYS A 146 -6.99 2.26 8.76
N ARG A 147 -8.05 2.67 9.47
CA ARG A 147 -8.95 1.74 10.15
C ARG A 147 -9.54 0.74 9.16
N VAL A 148 -10.13 1.21 8.08
CA VAL A 148 -10.76 0.33 7.08
C VAL A 148 -9.71 -0.49 6.33
N ARG A 149 -8.57 0.09 5.98
CA ARG A 149 -7.43 -0.62 5.37
C ARG A 149 -6.93 -1.76 6.26
N ASN A 150 -6.82 -1.54 7.57
CA ASN A 150 -6.35 -2.56 8.51
C ASN A 150 -7.39 -3.69 8.65
N MET A 151 -8.67 -3.36 8.78
CA MET A 151 -9.74 -4.36 8.76
C MET A 151 -9.67 -5.23 7.50
N TYR A 152 -9.46 -4.62 6.35
CA TYR A 152 -9.27 -5.32 5.08
C TYR A 152 -8.02 -6.21 5.08
N SER A 153 -6.87 -5.68 5.48
CA SER A 153 -5.59 -6.39 5.46
C SER A 153 -5.55 -7.61 6.38
N HIS A 154 -6.30 -7.57 7.46
CA HIS A 154 -6.46 -8.69 8.40
C HIS A 154 -7.65 -9.60 8.06
N MET A 155 -8.28 -9.38 6.90
CA MET A 155 -9.43 -10.17 6.42
C MET A 155 -10.57 -10.27 7.45
N PHE A 156 -10.84 -9.18 8.19
CA PHE A 156 -11.98 -9.16 9.10
C PHE A 156 -13.29 -9.27 8.32
N PRO A 157 -14.12 -10.28 8.60
CA PRO A 157 -15.37 -10.50 7.88
C PRO A 157 -16.44 -9.43 8.14
N CYS A 158 -16.19 -8.53 9.10
CA CYS A 158 -17.13 -7.51 9.53
C CYS A 158 -17.07 -6.19 8.75
N ILE A 159 -16.23 -6.07 7.73
CA ILE A 159 -16.23 -4.87 6.85
C ILE A 159 -17.56 -4.80 6.12
N THR A 160 -18.26 -3.67 6.28
CA THR A 160 -19.51 -3.38 5.60
C THR A 160 -19.27 -2.61 4.30
N LYS A 161 -20.31 -2.54 3.45
CA LYS A 161 -20.28 -1.67 2.27
C LYS A 161 -20.17 -0.20 2.65
N ASP A 162 -20.77 0.17 3.77
CA ASP A 162 -20.77 1.55 4.29
C ASP A 162 -19.36 1.94 4.74
N ASP A 163 -18.65 1.06 5.46
CA ASP A 163 -17.24 1.30 5.83
C ASP A 163 -16.38 1.57 4.60
N CYS A 164 -16.58 0.80 3.53
CA CYS A 164 -15.85 0.98 2.29
C CYS A 164 -16.20 2.29 1.59
N GLN A 165 -17.49 2.65 1.58
CA GLN A 165 -17.92 3.90 0.97
C GLN A 165 -17.37 5.10 1.73
N VAL A 166 -17.39 5.05 3.07
CA VAL A 166 -16.79 6.08 3.93
C VAL A 166 -15.29 6.21 3.59
N ALA A 167 -14.53 5.11 3.62
CA ALA A 167 -13.10 5.16 3.29
C ALA A 167 -12.82 5.70 1.89
N LYS A 168 -13.63 5.34 0.89
CA LYS A 168 -13.50 5.89 -0.49
C LYS A 168 -13.76 7.39 -0.53
N ASN A 169 -14.73 7.88 0.22
CA ASN A 169 -15.01 9.32 0.32
C ASN A 169 -13.82 10.05 0.95
N GLU A 170 -13.24 9.52 2.03
CA GLU A 170 -12.06 10.10 2.68
C GLU A 170 -10.83 10.12 1.75
N ILE A 171 -10.59 9.01 1.03
CA ILE A 171 -9.57 8.93 -0.01
C ILE A 171 -9.79 10.01 -1.08
N HIS A 172 -11.03 10.16 -1.53
CA HIS A 172 -11.36 11.16 -2.56
C HIS A 172 -11.10 12.58 -2.08
N VAL A 173 -11.48 12.89 -0.83
CA VAL A 173 -11.23 14.21 -0.23
C VAL A 173 -9.73 14.52 -0.20
N LEU A 174 -8.90 13.62 0.35
CA LEU A 174 -7.45 13.83 0.40
C LEU A 174 -6.83 13.91 -0.99
N SER A 175 -7.24 13.03 -1.93
CA SER A 175 -6.73 13.03 -3.30
C SER A 175 -7.07 14.34 -4.02
N ARG A 176 -8.25 14.91 -3.82
CA ARG A 176 -8.62 16.21 -4.38
C ARG A 176 -7.75 17.34 -3.83
N GLN A 177 -7.43 17.34 -2.54
CA GLN A 177 -6.54 18.33 -1.95
C GLN A 177 -5.13 18.26 -2.57
N ILE A 178 -4.60 17.05 -2.72
CA ILE A 178 -3.30 16.85 -3.37
C ILE A 178 -3.33 17.36 -4.82
N ASN A 179 -4.33 16.94 -5.59
CA ASN A 179 -4.42 17.29 -7.02
C ASN A 179 -4.69 18.78 -7.26
N ALA A 180 -5.35 19.47 -6.32
CA ALA A 180 -5.60 20.90 -6.44
C ALA A 180 -4.34 21.75 -6.18
N ARG A 181 -3.26 21.14 -5.72
CA ARG A 181 -2.02 21.80 -5.33
C ARG A 181 -0.80 21.41 -6.18
N LEU A 182 -0.98 20.42 -7.07
CA LEU A 182 -0.02 20.03 -8.09
C LEU A 182 -0.26 20.77 -9.39
#